data_db41cbcabd36c6b218c81d35708bed4f
#
_entry.id   db41cbcabd36c6b218c81d35708bed4f
#
_cell.length_a   1.000
_cell.length_b   1.000
_cell.length_c   1.000
_cell.angle_alpha   90.00
_cell.angle_beta   90.00
_cell.angle_gamma   90.00
#
_symmetry.space_group_name_H-M   'P 1'
#
loop_
_entity.id
_entity.type
_entity.pdbx_description
1 polymer ?
#
loop_
_entity_poly.entity_id
_entity_poly.type
_entity_poly.pdbx_seq_one_letter_code
_entity_poly.pdbx_strand_id
1 'polypeptide(L)' 'HPREVFTLAVRMSAASVIFVHNHPSGDSSPSKEDVVTTKRLCESGKILGIKVLDHVIIGDGEYTSMADMGLI' A
#
# COMPACT_ATOMS: atom_id res chain seq x y z
N HIS A 1 -7.14 -1.11 -8.36
CA HIS A 1 -7.85 0.16 -8.31
C HIS A 1 -8.22 0.49 -6.87
N PRO A 2 -8.02 1.74 -6.41
CA PRO A 2 -8.27 2.09 -5.00
C PRO A 2 -9.69 1.77 -4.51
N ARG A 3 -10.68 1.96 -5.35
CA ARG A 3 -12.08 1.66 -5.02
C ARG A 3 -12.28 0.20 -4.62
N GLU A 4 -11.67 -0.73 -5.32
CA GLU A 4 -11.78 -2.16 -5.04
C GLU A 4 -11.07 -2.52 -3.74
N VAL A 5 -9.88 -1.97 -3.55
CA VAL A 5 -9.06 -2.24 -2.37
C VAL A 5 -9.74 -1.78 -1.09
N PHE A 6 -10.37 -0.59 -1.10
CA PHE A 6 -10.99 -0.02 0.08
C PHE A 6 -12.39 -0.55 0.38
N THR A 7 -13.03 -1.25 -0.55
CA THR A 7 -14.38 -1.79 -0.31
C THR A 7 -14.44 -2.66 0.94
N LEU A 8 -13.50 -3.59 1.08
CA LEU A 8 -13.44 -4.46 2.24
C LEU A 8 -13.12 -3.68 3.52
N ALA A 9 -12.19 -2.74 3.47
CA ALA A 9 -11.82 -1.91 4.62
C ALA A 9 -13.02 -1.10 5.14
N VAL A 10 -13.82 -0.54 4.23
CA VAL A 10 -15.04 0.19 4.59
C VAL A 10 -16.05 -0.74 5.24
N ARG A 11 -16.29 -1.92 4.66
CA ARG A 11 -17.23 -2.91 5.22
C ARG A 11 -16.83 -3.38 6.62
N MET A 12 -15.54 -3.48 6.88
CA MET A 12 -15.00 -3.90 8.18
C MET A 12 -14.86 -2.73 9.16
N SER A 13 -15.22 -1.53 8.77
CA SER A 13 -15.04 -0.31 9.57
C SER A 13 -13.60 -0.13 10.04
N ALA A 14 -12.64 -0.45 9.19
CA ALA A 14 -11.23 -0.32 9.51
C ALA A 14 -10.84 1.16 9.67
N ALA A 15 -10.08 1.48 10.70
CA ALA A 15 -9.53 2.83 10.91
C ALA A 15 -8.23 3.04 10.13
N SER A 16 -7.49 1.95 9.87
CA SER A 16 -6.24 1.98 9.14
C SER A 16 -6.00 0.66 8.40
N VAL A 17 -5.11 0.68 7.43
CA VAL A 17 -4.77 -0.49 6.61
C VAL A 17 -3.28 -0.53 6.31
N ILE A 18 -2.78 -1.72 6.05
CA ILE A 18 -1.46 -1.95 5.47
C ILE A 18 -1.67 -2.78 4.20
N PHE A 19 -1.08 -2.35 3.10
CA PHE A 19 -1.10 -3.10 1.85
C PHE A 19 0.15 -3.96 1.74
N VAL A 20 0.00 -5.15 1.20
CA VAL A 20 1.11 -6.05 0.93
C VAL A 20 1.06 -6.47 -0.53
N HIS A 21 2.20 -6.45 -1.19
CA HIS A 21 2.32 -6.65 -2.61
C HIS A 21 3.57 -7.50 -2.88
N ASN A 22 3.43 -8.50 -3.70
CA ASN A 22 4.50 -9.44 -4.00
C ASN A 22 5.08 -9.16 -5.39
N HIS A 23 6.42 -9.02 -5.48
CA HIS A 23 7.10 -8.87 -6.76
C HIS A 23 7.57 -10.25 -7.27
N PRO A 24 7.03 -10.77 -8.37
CA PRO A 24 7.44 -12.06 -8.92
C PRO A 24 8.91 -12.14 -9.29
N SER A 25 9.55 -11.01 -9.58
CA SER A 25 10.98 -10.95 -9.89
C SER A 25 11.87 -11.29 -8.70
N GLY A 26 11.35 -11.23 -7.48
CA GLY A 26 12.12 -11.41 -6.25
C GLY A 26 12.79 -10.14 -5.74
N ASP A 27 12.81 -9.06 -6.50
CA ASP A 27 13.37 -7.77 -6.10
C ASP A 27 12.28 -6.93 -5.41
N SER A 28 12.48 -6.60 -4.14
CA SER A 28 11.52 -5.84 -3.36
C SER A 28 11.58 -4.32 -3.59
N SER A 29 12.45 -3.84 -4.47
CA SER A 29 12.55 -2.40 -4.78
C SER A 29 11.26 -1.88 -5.39
N PRO A 30 10.73 -0.73 -4.91
CA PRO A 30 9.52 -0.15 -5.49
C PRO A 30 9.75 0.30 -6.92
N SER A 31 8.81 -0.02 -7.80
CA SER A 31 8.77 0.55 -9.14
C SER A 31 8.16 1.96 -9.11
N LYS A 32 8.28 2.69 -10.21
CA LYS A 32 7.60 4.00 -10.34
C LYS A 32 6.10 3.85 -10.22
N GLU A 33 5.54 2.77 -10.75
CA GLU A 33 4.11 2.48 -10.65
C GLU A 33 3.69 2.20 -9.20
N ASP A 34 4.53 1.50 -8.44
CA ASP A 34 4.28 1.25 -7.02
C ASP A 34 4.17 2.57 -6.25
N VAL A 35 5.07 3.52 -6.51
CA VAL A 35 5.06 4.83 -5.87
C VAL A 35 3.80 5.61 -6.21
N VAL A 36 3.42 5.63 -7.49
CA VAL A 36 2.19 6.31 -7.94
C VAL A 36 0.96 5.67 -7.33
N THR A 37 0.89 4.34 -7.32
CA THR A 37 -0.22 3.60 -6.73
C THR A 37 -0.34 3.88 -5.24
N THR A 38 0.79 3.89 -4.52
CA THR A 38 0.82 4.18 -3.09
C THR A 38 0.29 5.58 -2.79
N LYS A 39 0.67 6.59 -3.57
CA LYS A 39 0.12 7.94 -3.41
C LYS A 39 -1.39 7.97 -3.59
N ARG A 40 -1.91 7.28 -4.60
CA ARG A 40 -3.35 7.17 -4.83
C ARG A 40 -4.08 6.50 -3.68
N LEU A 41 -3.50 5.44 -3.14
CA LEU A 41 -4.06 4.73 -1.99
C LEU A 41 -4.13 5.65 -0.77
N CYS A 42 -3.06 6.40 -0.49
CA CYS A 42 -3.03 7.33 0.63
C CYS A 42 -4.07 8.46 0.46
N GLU A 43 -4.20 9.02 -0.72
CA GLU A 43 -5.18 10.08 -1.02
C GLU A 43 -6.61 9.55 -0.87
N SER A 44 -6.89 8.36 -1.41
CA SER A 44 -8.19 7.71 -1.27
C SER A 44 -8.52 7.42 0.19
N GLY A 45 -7.54 6.95 0.94
CA GLY A 45 -7.69 6.70 2.37
C GLY A 45 -8.06 7.97 3.15
N LYS A 46 -7.43 9.10 2.84
CA LYS A 46 -7.76 10.39 3.47
C LYS A 46 -9.22 10.76 3.23
N ILE A 47 -9.71 10.58 2.02
CA ILE A 47 -11.11 10.89 1.68
C ILE A 47 -12.07 10.00 2.47
N LEU A 48 -11.73 8.72 2.64
CA LEU A 48 -12.55 7.73 3.32
C LEU A 48 -12.37 7.71 4.85
N GLY A 49 -11.42 8.48 5.37
CA GLY A 49 -11.10 8.46 6.79
C GLY A 49 -10.36 7.18 7.23
N ILE A 50 -9.66 6.53 6.29
CA ILE A 50 -8.89 5.30 6.54
C ILE A 50 -7.41 5.62 6.31
N LYS A 51 -6.60 5.50 7.36
CA LYS A 51 -5.17 5.79 7.25
C LYS A 51 -4.42 4.62 6.61
N VAL A 52 -3.65 4.90 5.58
CA VAL A 52 -2.69 3.94 5.02
C VAL A 52 -1.41 4.02 5.82
N LEU A 53 -1.13 3.00 6.63
CA LEU A 53 0.05 2.97 7.50
C LEU A 53 1.31 2.57 6.75
N ASP A 54 1.20 1.66 5.80
CA ASP A 54 2.33 1.19 5.01
C ASP A 54 1.85 0.51 3.73
N HIS A 55 2.79 0.35 2.82
CA HIS A 55 2.69 -0.51 1.66
C HIS A 55 3.99 -1.31 1.62
N VAL A 56 3.91 -2.60 1.87
CA VAL A 56 5.06 -3.49 1.98
C VAL A 56 5.19 -4.30 0.70
N ILE A 57 6.36 -4.25 0.08
CA ILE A 57 6.66 -5.04 -1.11
C ILE A 57 7.51 -6.22 -0.69
N ILE A 58 7.07 -7.42 -1.02
CA ILE A 58 7.77 -8.66 -0.70
C ILE A 58 8.51 -9.17 -1.93
N GLY A 59 9.79 -9.39 -1.77
CA GLY A 59 10.64 -10.04 -2.75
C GLY A 59 11.06 -11.43 -2.29
N ASP A 60 12.13 -11.94 -2.86
CA ASP A 60 12.70 -13.25 -2.50
C ASP A 60 13.59 -13.11 -1.26
N GLY A 61 13.07 -13.55 -0.10
CA GLY A 61 13.80 -13.47 1.15
C GLY A 61 14.02 -12.05 1.69
N GLU A 62 13.31 -11.06 1.14
CA GLU A 62 13.44 -9.65 1.54
C GLU A 62 12.11 -8.92 1.44
N TYR A 63 12.03 -7.75 2.04
CA TYR A 63 10.88 -6.88 1.89
C TYR A 63 11.31 -5.42 1.94
N THR A 64 10.45 -4.54 1.41
CA THR A 64 10.64 -3.10 1.48
C THR A 64 9.37 -2.45 2.03
N SER A 65 9.52 -1.64 3.07
CA SER A 65 8.45 -0.81 3.62
C SER A 65 8.50 0.57 2.96
N MET A 66 7.40 0.96 2.32
CA MET A 66 7.30 2.28 1.69
C MET A 66 7.30 3.40 2.74
N ALA A 67 6.76 3.12 3.93
CA ALA A 67 6.80 4.07 5.05
C ALA A 67 8.24 4.29 5.53
N ASP A 68 9.03 3.23 5.64
CA ASP A 68 10.44 3.32 6.02
C ASP A 68 11.25 4.14 5.00
N MET A 69 10.85 4.13 3.75
CA MET A 69 11.48 4.92 2.69
C MET A 69 11.03 6.37 2.65
N GLY A 70 10.11 6.76 3.51
CA GLY A 70 9.56 8.12 3.52
C GLY A 70 8.57 8.40 2.39
N LEU A 71 7.99 7.37 1.77
CA LEU A 71 7.03 7.50 0.68
C LEU A 71 5.57 7.55 1.16
N ILE A 72 5.37 7.31 2.42
CA ILE A 72 4.07 7.43 3.09
C ILE A 72 4.19 8.36 4.28
#